data_ef4f8c1c7a5ac1fe5205d18f657cc283
#
_entry.id   ef4f8c1c7a5ac1fe5205d18f657cc283
#
_cell.length_a   1.000
_cell.length_b   1.000
_cell.length_c   1.000
_cell.angle_alpha   90.00
_cell.angle_beta   90.00
_cell.angle_gamma   90.00
#
_symmetry.space_group_name_H-M   'P 1'
#
loop_
_entity.id
_entity.type
_entity.pdbx_description
1 polymer ?
#
loop_
_entity_poly.entity_id
_entity_poly.type
_entity_poly.pdbx_seq_one_letter_code
_entity_poly.pdbx_strand_id
1 'polypeptide(L)'
;MEKMNYRLPKRKDGLKTFNKIINSGKKLFSKQGYQATSINEIIDKAKIATGTFYIYFDDKLALYVYLLHQYRLKIGEAINDAIKDAPTRYEQERLGIKAFLKFAWQEPLSYRIIWESMFVDKEIFKDYYQNFSKAYVEKLSVSVAQGEVDGQIDLETLSYILMGISNFVGLQVLFRETLTDMDLDKIVDQVMYVLKQGMFTN
;
A
#
# COMPACT_ATOMS: atom_id res chain seq x y z
N MET A 1 -4.15 -12.63 15.93
CA MET A 1 -2.86 -11.87 16.05
C MET A 1 -1.79 -12.74 15.42
N GLU A 2 -1.41 -12.45 14.19
CA GLU A 2 -0.25 -13.12 13.57
C GLU A 2 1.00 -12.91 14.44
N LYS A 3 1.71 -14.01 14.68
CA LYS A 3 3.01 -13.97 15.34
C LYS A 3 3.95 -13.17 14.44
N MET A 4 4.15 -11.89 14.76
CA MET A 4 5.12 -11.07 14.02
C MET A 4 6.50 -11.69 14.21
N ASN A 5 7.01 -12.36 13.15
CA ASN A 5 8.32 -13.01 13.15
C ASN A 5 9.47 -12.00 12.99
N TYR A 6 9.25 -10.75 13.47
CA TYR A 6 10.25 -9.70 13.52
C TYR A 6 10.23 -8.94 14.85
N ARG A 7 11.37 -8.35 15.21
CA ARG A 7 11.58 -7.62 16.47
C ARG A 7 12.06 -6.21 16.19
N LEU A 8 11.34 -5.21 16.75
CA LEU A 8 11.74 -3.82 16.61
C LEU A 8 12.90 -3.47 17.53
N PRO A 9 13.84 -2.61 17.09
CA PRO A 9 14.97 -2.17 17.90
C PRO A 9 14.52 -1.29 19.07
N LYS A 10 15.10 -1.52 20.25
CA LYS A 10 14.84 -0.72 21.48
C LYS A 10 15.82 0.45 21.64
N ARG A 11 16.96 0.47 20.95
CA ARG A 11 18.05 1.43 21.09
C ARG A 11 18.32 2.15 19.76
N LYS A 12 18.85 3.39 19.82
CA LYS A 12 19.19 4.19 18.63
C LYS A 12 20.19 3.50 17.68
N ASP A 13 21.20 2.81 18.22
CA ASP A 13 22.17 2.10 17.40
C ASP A 13 21.54 0.89 16.69
N GLY A 14 20.65 0.18 17.40
CA GLY A 14 19.84 -0.87 16.82
C GLY A 14 18.97 -0.38 15.68
N LEU A 15 18.39 0.82 15.80
CA LEU A 15 17.56 1.43 14.75
C LEU A 15 18.36 1.70 13.46
N LYS A 16 19.61 2.17 13.58
CA LYS A 16 20.50 2.37 12.41
C LYS A 16 20.74 1.05 11.67
N THR A 17 21.03 0.00 12.43
CA THR A 17 21.28 -1.34 11.87
C THR A 17 20.02 -1.93 11.25
N PHE A 18 18.90 -1.84 11.94
CA PHE A 18 17.59 -2.27 11.46
C PHE A 18 17.23 -1.58 10.13
N ASN A 19 17.42 -0.26 10.03
CA ASN A 19 17.16 0.50 8.81
C ASN A 19 18.11 0.10 7.66
N LYS A 20 19.37 -0.28 7.93
CA LYS A 20 20.27 -0.83 6.89
C LYS A 20 19.70 -2.13 6.31
N ILE A 21 19.20 -3.04 7.15
CA ILE A 21 18.59 -4.30 6.71
C ILE A 21 17.36 -4.02 5.84
N ILE A 22 16.45 -3.19 6.32
CA ILE A 22 15.22 -2.80 5.60
C ILE A 22 15.54 -2.19 4.24
N ASN A 23 16.45 -1.21 4.19
CA ASN A 23 16.81 -0.54 2.94
C ASN A 23 17.52 -1.49 1.97
N SER A 24 18.32 -2.43 2.47
CA SER A 24 18.96 -3.46 1.66
C SER A 24 17.96 -4.45 1.09
N GLY A 25 17.04 -4.96 1.93
CA GLY A 25 15.95 -5.83 1.52
C GLY A 25 15.03 -5.15 0.49
N LYS A 26 14.57 -3.92 0.78
CA LYS A 26 13.75 -3.13 -0.15
C LYS A 26 14.39 -3.04 -1.55
N LYS A 27 15.68 -2.68 -1.60
CA LYS A 27 16.42 -2.53 -2.87
C LYS A 27 16.60 -3.85 -3.62
N LEU A 28 16.84 -4.96 -2.91
CA LEU A 28 17.04 -6.26 -3.54
C LEU A 28 15.72 -6.84 -4.01
N PHE A 29 14.68 -6.87 -3.17
CA PHE A 29 13.36 -7.36 -3.56
C PHE A 29 12.80 -6.60 -4.75
N SER A 30 12.95 -5.27 -4.78
CA SER A 30 12.46 -4.47 -5.91
C SER A 30 13.28 -4.65 -7.19
N LYS A 31 14.58 -5.00 -7.10
CA LYS A 31 15.44 -5.18 -8.26
C LYS A 31 15.27 -6.55 -8.90
N GLN A 32 15.31 -7.60 -8.10
CA GLN A 32 15.39 -9.00 -8.57
C GLN A 32 14.26 -9.90 -8.07
N GLY A 33 13.34 -9.36 -7.24
CA GLY A 33 12.22 -10.08 -6.67
C GLY A 33 12.58 -10.85 -5.39
N TYR A 34 11.53 -11.31 -4.70
CA TYR A 34 11.66 -12.07 -3.44
C TYR A 34 12.42 -13.39 -3.64
N GLN A 35 12.04 -14.17 -4.66
CA GLN A 35 12.60 -15.52 -4.85
C GLN A 35 14.10 -15.47 -5.11
N ALA A 36 14.56 -14.58 -5.98
CA ALA A 36 15.97 -14.45 -6.33
C ALA A 36 16.83 -13.71 -5.29
N THR A 37 16.24 -13.19 -4.22
CA THR A 37 16.96 -12.50 -3.15
C THR A 37 17.27 -13.47 -2.02
N SER A 38 18.53 -13.58 -1.61
CA SER A 38 18.98 -14.35 -0.45
C SER A 38 19.23 -13.48 0.78
N ILE A 39 19.17 -14.08 1.98
CA ILE A 39 19.55 -13.41 3.23
C ILE A 39 21.01 -12.95 3.20
N ASN A 40 21.91 -13.75 2.61
CA ASN A 40 23.32 -13.40 2.51
C ASN A 40 23.54 -12.11 1.68
N GLU A 41 22.86 -11.96 0.55
CA GLU A 41 22.92 -10.72 -0.23
C GLU A 41 22.40 -9.50 0.55
N ILE A 42 21.36 -9.69 1.38
CA ILE A 42 20.85 -8.63 2.24
C ILE A 42 21.88 -8.23 3.29
N ILE A 43 22.52 -9.22 3.95
CA ILE A 43 23.57 -9.05 4.96
C ILE A 43 24.77 -8.30 4.37
N ASP A 44 25.27 -8.76 3.22
CA ASP A 44 26.41 -8.17 2.52
C ASP A 44 26.13 -6.72 2.11
N LYS A 45 24.94 -6.47 1.54
CA LYS A 45 24.51 -5.13 1.14
C LYS A 45 24.31 -4.20 2.34
N ALA A 46 23.81 -4.72 3.46
CA ALA A 46 23.64 -3.96 4.70
C ALA A 46 24.96 -3.74 5.46
N LYS A 47 26.03 -4.47 5.08
CA LYS A 47 27.33 -4.47 5.77
C LYS A 47 27.20 -4.76 7.26
N ILE A 48 26.59 -5.89 7.59
CA ILE A 48 26.35 -6.36 8.96
C ILE A 48 26.84 -7.81 9.12
N ALA A 49 27.04 -8.25 10.37
CA ALA A 49 27.31 -9.67 10.66
C ALA A 49 26.04 -10.51 10.50
N THR A 50 26.18 -11.78 10.12
CA THR A 50 25.06 -12.71 9.90
C THR A 50 24.12 -12.80 11.10
N GLY A 51 24.67 -12.97 12.30
CA GLY A 51 23.86 -13.01 13.53
C GLY A 51 23.04 -11.75 13.79
N THR A 52 23.47 -10.60 13.25
CA THR A 52 22.76 -9.31 13.42
C THR A 52 21.42 -9.28 12.67
N PHE A 53 21.33 -9.95 11.52
CA PHE A 53 20.06 -10.07 10.79
C PHE A 53 19.02 -10.80 11.65
N TYR A 54 19.40 -11.93 12.23
CA TYR A 54 18.52 -12.80 13.02
C TYR A 54 18.12 -12.22 14.39
N ILE A 55 18.78 -11.15 14.86
CA ILE A 55 18.28 -10.37 16.01
C ILE A 55 16.92 -9.75 15.70
N TYR A 56 16.68 -9.33 14.45
CA TYR A 56 15.49 -8.56 14.05
C TYR A 56 14.48 -9.37 13.26
N PHE A 57 14.92 -10.30 12.41
CA PHE A 57 14.06 -11.07 11.50
C PHE A 57 14.38 -12.55 11.60
N ASP A 58 13.37 -13.37 11.82
CA ASP A 58 13.56 -14.82 11.93
C ASP A 58 13.98 -15.46 10.59
N ASP A 59 13.48 -14.88 9.47
CA ASP A 59 13.79 -15.31 8.10
C ASP A 59 13.59 -14.17 7.09
N LYS A 60 13.75 -14.49 5.80
CA LYS A 60 13.53 -13.56 4.69
C LYS A 60 12.07 -13.11 4.58
N LEU A 61 11.14 -14.02 4.89
CA LEU A 61 9.70 -13.74 4.85
C LEU A 61 9.31 -12.71 5.91
N ALA A 62 9.87 -12.81 7.11
CA ALA A 62 9.63 -11.84 8.18
C ALA A 62 10.02 -10.40 7.78
N LEU A 63 11.15 -10.24 7.08
CA LEU A 63 11.54 -8.94 6.53
C LEU A 63 10.56 -8.46 5.44
N TYR A 64 10.12 -9.37 4.57
CA TYR A 64 9.17 -9.04 3.51
C TYR A 64 7.81 -8.58 4.08
N VAL A 65 7.27 -9.32 5.05
CA VAL A 65 6.03 -8.97 5.78
C VAL A 65 6.18 -7.63 6.48
N TYR A 66 7.32 -7.38 7.13
CA TYR A 66 7.60 -6.06 7.72
C TYR A 66 7.50 -4.93 6.69
N LEU A 67 8.09 -5.10 5.51
CA LEU A 67 8.01 -4.11 4.44
C LEU A 67 6.57 -3.87 3.98
N LEU A 68 5.78 -4.92 3.78
CA LEU A 68 4.36 -4.80 3.43
C LEU A 68 3.57 -4.03 4.49
N HIS A 69 3.80 -4.31 5.78
CA HIS A 69 3.17 -3.57 6.87
C HIS A 69 3.55 -2.09 6.84
N GLN A 70 4.83 -1.77 6.61
CA GLN A 70 5.29 -0.38 6.51
C GLN A 70 4.65 0.35 5.32
N TYR A 71 4.50 -0.30 4.18
CA TYR A 71 3.85 0.30 3.02
C TYR A 71 2.37 0.54 3.25
N ARG A 72 1.67 -0.42 3.87
CA ARG A 72 0.27 -0.24 4.26
C ARG A 72 0.08 0.97 5.17
N LEU A 73 0.93 1.12 6.18
CA LEU A 73 0.87 2.27 7.09
C LEU A 73 1.12 3.59 6.35
N LYS A 74 2.16 3.68 5.54
CA LYS A 74 2.49 4.88 4.76
C LYS A 74 1.39 5.27 3.78
N ILE A 75 0.82 4.32 3.08
CA ILE A 75 -0.33 4.56 2.18
C ILE A 75 -1.52 5.08 3.00
N GLY A 76 -1.83 4.41 4.11
CA GLY A 76 -2.92 4.82 5.00
C GLY A 76 -2.73 6.23 5.57
N GLU A 77 -1.51 6.57 6.01
CA GLU A 77 -1.14 7.90 6.48
C GLU A 77 -1.32 8.95 5.36
N ALA A 78 -0.77 8.70 4.17
CA ALA A 78 -0.88 9.62 3.04
C ALA A 78 -2.34 9.87 2.64
N ILE A 79 -3.17 8.83 2.61
CA ILE A 79 -4.61 8.96 2.33
C ILE A 79 -5.31 9.72 3.45
N ASN A 80 -5.10 9.35 4.72
CA ASN A 80 -5.76 9.98 5.86
C ASN A 80 -5.42 11.47 5.95
N ASP A 81 -4.15 11.84 5.72
CA ASP A 81 -3.72 13.25 5.71
C ASP A 81 -4.39 14.04 4.58
N ALA A 82 -4.57 13.42 3.41
CA ALA A 82 -5.21 14.08 2.27
C ALA A 82 -6.72 14.32 2.48
N ILE A 83 -7.41 13.41 3.18
CA ILE A 83 -8.87 13.45 3.31
C ILE A 83 -9.39 14.07 4.61
N LYS A 84 -8.51 14.39 5.57
CA LYS A 84 -8.90 14.81 6.94
C LYS A 84 -9.85 16.00 7.00
N ASP A 85 -9.69 16.95 6.09
CA ASP A 85 -10.48 18.19 6.03
C ASP A 85 -11.55 18.16 4.91
N ALA A 86 -11.72 17.02 4.23
CA ALA A 86 -12.69 16.87 3.15
C ALA A 86 -14.11 16.75 3.71
N PRO A 87 -15.04 17.67 3.35
CA PRO A 87 -16.35 17.78 3.98
C PRO A 87 -17.36 16.70 3.53
N THR A 88 -17.13 16.06 2.38
CA THR A 88 -18.05 15.05 1.82
C THR A 88 -17.34 13.76 1.48
N ARG A 89 -18.08 12.65 1.42
CA ARG A 89 -17.53 11.38 0.98
C ARG A 89 -16.99 11.45 -0.45
N TYR A 90 -17.65 12.18 -1.34
CA TYR A 90 -17.18 12.39 -2.70
C TYR A 90 -15.77 13.01 -2.73
N GLU A 91 -15.53 14.06 -1.94
CA GLU A 91 -14.22 14.70 -1.87
C GLU A 91 -13.18 13.84 -1.16
N GLN A 92 -13.58 13.06 -0.14
CA GLN A 92 -12.69 12.09 0.49
C GLN A 92 -12.22 11.03 -0.52
N GLU A 93 -13.11 10.49 -1.36
CA GLU A 93 -12.72 9.55 -2.42
C GLU A 93 -11.78 10.21 -3.42
N ARG A 94 -12.13 11.40 -3.91
CA ARG A 94 -11.32 12.14 -4.89
C ARG A 94 -9.90 12.37 -4.38
N LEU A 95 -9.75 12.90 -3.18
CA LEU A 95 -8.46 13.19 -2.56
C LEU A 95 -7.70 11.92 -2.17
N GLY A 96 -8.41 10.91 -1.70
CA GLY A 96 -7.84 9.61 -1.34
C GLY A 96 -7.24 8.88 -2.54
N ILE A 97 -7.96 8.83 -3.66
CA ILE A 97 -7.45 8.27 -4.91
C ILE A 97 -6.23 9.06 -5.39
N LYS A 98 -6.29 10.41 -5.37
CA LYS A 98 -5.15 11.26 -5.75
C LYS A 98 -3.91 10.97 -4.90
N ALA A 99 -4.09 10.87 -3.58
CA ALA A 99 -3.00 10.57 -2.65
C ALA A 99 -2.40 9.19 -2.89
N PHE A 100 -3.23 8.17 -3.15
CA PHE A 100 -2.77 6.83 -3.50
C PHE A 100 -1.98 6.82 -4.82
N LEU A 101 -2.46 7.46 -5.88
CA LEU A 101 -1.78 7.53 -7.17
C LEU A 101 -0.44 8.28 -7.06
N LYS A 102 -0.40 9.36 -6.29
CA LYS A 102 0.83 10.11 -5.99
C LYS A 102 1.84 9.24 -5.24
N PHE A 103 1.38 8.48 -4.22
CA PHE A 103 2.21 7.53 -3.49
C PHE A 103 2.78 6.44 -4.41
N ALA A 104 1.94 5.84 -5.26
CA ALA A 104 2.37 4.82 -6.22
C ALA A 104 3.47 5.34 -7.15
N TRP A 105 3.32 6.56 -7.65
CA TRP A 105 4.32 7.23 -8.49
C TRP A 105 5.64 7.51 -7.76
N GLN A 106 5.55 8.01 -6.53
CA GLN A 106 6.72 8.36 -5.72
C GLN A 106 7.46 7.16 -5.14
N GLU A 107 6.75 6.06 -4.90
CA GLU A 107 7.27 4.84 -4.28
C GLU A 107 7.05 3.57 -5.14
N PRO A 108 7.51 3.58 -6.42
CA PRO A 108 7.22 2.48 -7.36
C PRO A 108 7.74 1.13 -6.88
N LEU A 109 8.81 1.12 -6.08
CA LEU A 109 9.37 -0.10 -5.48
C LEU A 109 8.41 -0.73 -4.47
N SER A 110 7.68 0.09 -3.72
CA SER A 110 6.67 -0.35 -2.76
C SER A 110 5.50 -1.03 -3.48
N TYR A 111 5.04 -0.41 -4.55
CA TYR A 111 3.97 -0.94 -5.39
C TYR A 111 4.32 -2.32 -5.97
N ARG A 112 5.55 -2.48 -6.48
CA ARG A 112 6.04 -3.77 -6.99
C ARG A 112 6.03 -4.87 -5.91
N ILE A 113 6.51 -4.57 -4.70
CA ILE A 113 6.54 -5.52 -3.59
C ILE A 113 5.12 -5.94 -3.19
N ILE A 114 4.14 -5.02 -3.18
CA ILE A 114 2.74 -5.36 -2.88
C ILE A 114 2.20 -6.36 -3.91
N TRP A 115 2.40 -6.11 -5.20
CA TRP A 115 1.93 -7.03 -6.25
C TRP A 115 2.63 -8.38 -6.23
N GLU A 116 3.93 -8.41 -5.97
CA GLU A 116 4.71 -9.65 -5.87
C GLU A 116 4.26 -10.52 -4.70
N SER A 117 3.68 -9.92 -3.64
CA SER A 117 3.27 -10.65 -2.44
C SER A 117 2.30 -11.81 -2.73
N MET A 118 1.49 -11.70 -3.77
CA MET A 118 0.58 -12.77 -4.22
C MET A 118 1.34 -14.07 -4.58
N PHE A 119 2.56 -13.95 -5.10
CA PHE A 119 3.40 -15.08 -5.50
C PHE A 119 4.38 -15.50 -4.39
N VAL A 120 4.56 -14.67 -3.38
CA VAL A 120 5.40 -14.98 -2.20
C VAL A 120 4.63 -15.81 -1.19
N ASP A 121 3.44 -15.34 -0.82
CA ASP A 121 2.55 -16.02 0.12
C ASP A 121 1.11 -15.51 -0.07
N LYS A 122 0.21 -16.42 -0.45
CA LYS A 122 -1.20 -16.12 -0.74
C LYS A 122 -1.94 -15.55 0.48
N GLU A 123 -1.66 -16.05 1.69
CA GLU A 123 -2.35 -15.58 2.90
C GLU A 123 -1.90 -14.16 3.26
N ILE A 124 -0.63 -13.84 3.09
CA ILE A 124 -0.11 -12.47 3.30
C ILE A 124 -0.77 -11.49 2.33
N PHE A 125 -0.90 -11.86 1.06
CA PHE A 125 -1.59 -11.04 0.06
C PHE A 125 -3.06 -10.83 0.40
N LYS A 126 -3.76 -11.90 0.78
CA LYS A 126 -5.15 -11.87 1.21
C LYS A 126 -5.34 -10.95 2.43
N ASP A 127 -4.52 -11.15 3.47
CA ASP A 127 -4.58 -10.34 4.70
C ASP A 127 -4.32 -8.86 4.43
N TYR A 128 -3.41 -8.55 3.50
CA TYR A 128 -3.12 -7.18 3.09
C TYR A 128 -4.40 -6.49 2.58
N TYR A 129 -5.09 -7.09 1.60
CA TYR A 129 -6.30 -6.51 1.02
C TYR A 129 -7.53 -6.58 1.95
N GLN A 130 -7.69 -7.64 2.73
CA GLN A 130 -8.78 -7.72 3.70
C GLN A 130 -8.68 -6.65 4.80
N ASN A 131 -7.48 -6.31 5.25
CA ASN A 131 -7.29 -5.23 6.23
C ASN A 131 -7.64 -3.86 5.63
N PHE A 132 -7.33 -3.62 4.34
CA PHE A 132 -7.76 -2.41 3.66
C PHE A 132 -9.28 -2.37 3.50
N SER A 133 -9.90 -3.47 3.05
CA SER A 133 -11.35 -3.56 2.89
C SER A 133 -12.08 -3.27 4.20
N LYS A 134 -11.67 -3.87 5.31
CA LYS A 134 -12.28 -3.62 6.64
C LYS A 134 -12.25 -2.13 7.01
N ALA A 135 -11.09 -1.47 6.88
CA ALA A 135 -10.97 -0.05 7.17
C ALA A 135 -11.80 0.83 6.21
N TYR A 136 -11.97 0.37 4.97
CA TYR A 136 -12.83 1.05 3.99
C TYR A 136 -14.31 0.93 4.34
N VAL A 137 -14.77 -0.30 4.66
CA VAL A 137 -16.16 -0.59 5.06
C VAL A 137 -16.56 0.23 6.28
N GLU A 138 -15.69 0.37 7.29
CA GLU A 138 -15.97 1.20 8.47
C GLU A 138 -16.27 2.66 8.06
N LYS A 139 -15.48 3.24 7.17
CA LYS A 139 -15.69 4.62 6.68
C LYS A 139 -16.93 4.73 5.78
N LEU A 140 -17.15 3.75 4.90
CA LEU A 140 -18.34 3.71 4.03
C LEU A 140 -19.62 3.60 4.82
N SER A 141 -19.65 2.81 5.91
CA SER A 141 -20.82 2.67 6.79
C SER A 141 -21.25 3.99 7.41
N VAL A 142 -20.29 4.85 7.78
CA VAL A 142 -20.59 6.21 8.26
C VAL A 142 -21.23 7.06 7.15
N SER A 143 -20.69 6.96 5.93
CA SER A 143 -21.21 7.72 4.80
C SER A 143 -22.60 7.26 4.35
N VAL A 144 -22.92 5.96 4.49
CA VAL A 144 -24.30 5.45 4.30
C VAL A 144 -25.25 6.04 5.35
N ALA A 145 -24.84 6.06 6.61
CA ALA A 145 -25.66 6.65 7.68
C ALA A 145 -25.92 8.16 7.49
N GLN A 146 -25.01 8.85 6.80
CA GLN A 146 -25.13 10.27 6.43
C GLN A 146 -25.90 10.50 5.13
N GLY A 147 -26.29 9.44 4.40
CA GLY A 147 -27.00 9.53 3.12
C GLY A 147 -26.11 9.93 1.95
N GLU A 148 -24.79 9.86 2.08
CA GLU A 148 -23.81 10.19 1.02
C GLU A 148 -23.48 8.99 0.11
N VAL A 149 -23.73 7.76 0.57
CA VAL A 149 -23.55 6.51 -0.16
C VAL A 149 -24.84 5.72 -0.11
N ASP A 150 -25.21 5.07 -1.22
CA ASP A 150 -26.41 4.24 -1.31
C ASP A 150 -26.27 3.00 -0.40
N GLY A 151 -27.17 2.86 0.56
CA GLY A 151 -27.20 1.77 1.53
C GLY A 151 -27.62 0.40 0.95
N GLN A 152 -28.05 0.34 -0.32
CA GLN A 152 -28.35 -0.92 -1.00
C GLN A 152 -27.10 -1.61 -1.54
N ILE A 153 -25.98 -0.88 -1.63
CA ILE A 153 -24.72 -1.42 -2.13
C ILE A 153 -24.04 -2.24 -1.05
N ASP A 154 -23.60 -3.45 -1.40
CA ASP A 154 -22.74 -4.24 -0.52
C ASP A 154 -21.41 -3.54 -0.31
N LEU A 155 -21.13 -3.12 0.93
CA LEU A 155 -19.98 -2.28 1.24
C LEU A 155 -18.63 -3.02 1.09
N GLU A 156 -18.60 -4.33 1.30
CA GLU A 156 -17.39 -5.12 1.07
C GLU A 156 -17.06 -5.11 -0.42
N THR A 157 -18.02 -5.44 -1.28
CA THR A 157 -17.87 -5.39 -2.73
C THR A 157 -17.48 -4.00 -3.21
N LEU A 158 -18.14 -2.94 -2.70
CA LEU A 158 -17.80 -1.55 -3.04
C LEU A 158 -16.35 -1.22 -2.67
N SER A 159 -15.89 -1.67 -1.51
CA SER A 159 -14.50 -1.46 -1.08
C SER A 159 -13.50 -2.07 -2.06
N TYR A 160 -13.78 -3.29 -2.55
CA TYR A 160 -12.94 -3.95 -3.57
C TYR A 160 -13.00 -3.26 -4.93
N ILE A 161 -14.17 -2.75 -5.35
CA ILE A 161 -14.29 -1.95 -6.59
C ILE A 161 -13.42 -0.70 -6.50
N LEU A 162 -13.51 0.06 -5.41
CA LEU A 162 -12.74 1.30 -5.22
C LEU A 162 -11.24 1.04 -5.13
N MET A 163 -10.82 -0.01 -4.40
CA MET A 163 -9.43 -0.45 -4.38
C MET A 163 -8.95 -0.94 -5.76
N GLY A 164 -9.78 -1.68 -6.49
CA GLY A 164 -9.48 -2.17 -7.83
C GLY A 164 -9.25 -1.03 -8.80
N ILE A 165 -10.15 -0.04 -8.84
CA ILE A 165 -9.99 1.17 -9.64
C ILE A 165 -8.66 1.85 -9.30
N SER A 166 -8.40 2.12 -8.02
CA SER A 166 -7.18 2.79 -7.58
C SER A 166 -5.92 2.02 -7.98
N ASN A 167 -5.91 0.70 -7.79
CA ASN A 167 -4.76 -0.16 -8.12
C ASN A 167 -4.49 -0.19 -9.64
N PHE A 168 -5.51 -0.38 -10.49
CA PHE A 168 -5.29 -0.45 -11.94
C PHE A 168 -5.00 0.91 -12.57
N VAL A 169 -5.63 1.99 -12.08
CA VAL A 169 -5.25 3.35 -12.48
C VAL A 169 -3.84 3.70 -11.97
N GLY A 170 -3.44 3.14 -10.83
CA GLY A 170 -2.06 3.21 -10.32
C GLY A 170 -1.03 2.60 -11.29
N LEU A 171 -1.36 1.47 -11.96
CA LEU A 171 -0.51 0.92 -13.03
C LEU A 171 -0.38 1.88 -14.21
N GLN A 172 -1.49 2.49 -14.65
CA GLN A 172 -1.46 3.50 -15.72
C GLN A 172 -0.51 4.66 -15.39
N VAL A 173 -0.52 5.10 -14.12
CA VAL A 173 0.37 6.16 -13.64
C VAL A 173 1.83 5.71 -13.67
N LEU A 174 2.13 4.49 -13.23
CA LEU A 174 3.49 3.93 -13.21
C LEU A 174 4.11 3.74 -14.61
N PHE A 175 3.29 3.59 -15.65
CA PHE A 175 3.78 3.47 -17.04
C PHE A 175 4.13 4.82 -17.69
N ARG A 176 3.88 5.94 -17.02
CA ARG A 176 4.22 7.26 -17.54
C ARG A 176 5.68 7.60 -17.24
N GLU A 177 6.34 8.27 -18.18
CA GLU A 177 7.70 8.78 -17.98
C GLU A 177 7.72 10.04 -17.10
N THR A 178 6.69 10.86 -17.21
CA THR A 178 6.51 12.08 -16.43
C THR A 178 5.10 12.18 -15.90
N LEU A 179 4.94 12.77 -14.73
CA LEU A 179 3.65 12.98 -14.09
C LEU A 179 3.65 14.29 -13.31
N THR A 180 2.68 15.14 -13.59
CA THR A 180 2.44 16.38 -12.85
C THR A 180 1.21 16.25 -11.96
N ASP A 181 1.06 17.14 -10.95
CA ASP A 181 -0.14 17.19 -10.12
C ASP A 181 -1.41 17.46 -10.98
N MET A 182 -1.29 18.23 -12.07
CA MET A 182 -2.38 18.49 -13.02
C MET A 182 -2.78 17.24 -13.81
N ASP A 183 -1.83 16.36 -14.15
CA ASP A 183 -2.13 15.08 -14.79
C ASP A 183 -2.86 14.14 -13.82
N LEU A 184 -2.45 14.13 -12.56
CA LEU A 184 -3.14 13.39 -11.51
C LEU A 184 -4.58 13.87 -11.33
N ASP A 185 -4.81 15.19 -11.29
CA ASP A 185 -6.16 15.75 -11.18
C ASP A 185 -7.04 15.31 -12.36
N LYS A 186 -6.54 15.39 -13.61
CA LYS A 186 -7.28 14.93 -14.79
C LYS A 186 -7.65 13.45 -14.71
N ILE A 187 -6.72 12.59 -14.27
CA ILE A 187 -6.97 11.14 -14.12
C ILE A 187 -8.05 10.90 -13.07
N VAL A 188 -7.91 11.54 -11.92
CA VAL A 188 -8.84 11.38 -10.80
C VAL A 188 -10.22 11.91 -11.17
N ASP A 189 -10.32 13.04 -11.85
CA ASP A 189 -11.60 13.60 -12.29
C ASP A 189 -12.35 12.65 -13.25
N GLN A 190 -11.64 11.90 -14.12
CA GLN A 190 -12.26 10.87 -14.96
C GLN A 190 -12.75 9.66 -14.12
N VAL A 191 -11.99 9.23 -13.14
CA VAL A 191 -12.43 8.18 -12.21
C VAL A 191 -13.68 8.62 -11.46
N MET A 192 -13.68 9.83 -10.91
CA MET A 192 -14.81 10.38 -10.16
C MET A 192 -16.04 10.60 -11.04
N TYR A 193 -15.84 10.96 -12.31
CA TYR A 193 -16.93 11.05 -13.28
C TYR A 193 -17.61 9.68 -13.45
N VAL A 194 -16.83 8.61 -13.67
CA VAL A 194 -17.38 7.24 -13.82
C VAL A 194 -18.09 6.79 -12.55
N LEU A 195 -17.52 7.05 -11.36
CA LEU A 195 -18.13 6.68 -10.09
C LEU A 195 -19.46 7.41 -9.84
N LYS A 196 -19.56 8.68 -10.26
CA LYS A 196 -20.75 9.51 -10.02
C LYS A 196 -21.86 9.27 -11.04
N GLN A 197 -21.51 9.11 -12.33
CA GLN A 197 -22.47 9.05 -13.41
C GLN A 197 -22.78 7.62 -13.87
N GLY A 198 -21.89 6.66 -13.59
CA GLY A 198 -21.89 5.37 -14.25
C GLY A 198 -21.33 5.45 -15.68
N MET A 199 -21.22 4.29 -16.34
CA MET A 199 -20.68 4.18 -17.70
C MET A 199 -21.76 3.91 -18.75
N PHE A 200 -22.96 3.54 -18.33
CA PHE A 200 -24.07 3.26 -19.23
C PHE A 200 -24.96 4.51 -19.39
N THR A 201 -25.31 4.82 -20.62
CA THR A 201 -26.32 5.84 -20.95
C THR A 201 -27.67 5.15 -21.07
N ASN A 202 -28.69 5.65 -20.34
CA ASN A 202 -30.09 5.20 -20.48
C ASN A 202 -30.66 5.67 -21.81
#